data_4b44f980135cac8176a2c35cc864920d
#
_entry.id   4b44f980135cac8176a2c35cc864920d
#
_cell.length_a   1.000
_cell.length_b   1.000
_cell.length_c   1.000
_cell.angle_alpha   90.00
_cell.angle_beta   90.00
_cell.angle_gamma   90.00
#
_symmetry.space_group_name_H-M   'P 1'
#
loop_
_entity.id
_entity.type
_entity.pdbx_description
1 polymer ?
#
loop_
_entity_poly.entity_id
_entity_poly.type
_entity_poly.pdbx_seq_one_letter_code
_entity_poly.pdbx_strand_id
1 'polypeptide(L)'
;MDIDSIYLTKEDLEKFQNVDMTKLSPGHEIARDIFMVGVWTAQRVSDYNNIGRDDIQTLTIRSIVDEPDPENVGKTIAKIVTREVTVINIRQKKTGAKVAIPCSSDLKRILEKYNFQMPHLEDQVINRYIKDIGKAAGLTEIVNIVKTNGGEEKEVPTEKYKLIHTHTARRTGATLMYLSGMDVYDIIKITGHTSPVMLRKYIKADELEVVEKITEKYKYFD
;
A
#
# COMPACT_ATOMS: atom_id res chain seq x y z
N MET A 1 -10.34 -17.18 -12.95
CA MET A 1 -9.80 -17.06 -11.59
C MET A 1 -8.49 -16.30 -11.68
N ASP A 2 -8.26 -15.30 -10.82
CA ASP A 2 -7.01 -14.49 -10.87
C ASP A 2 -5.83 -15.34 -10.39
N ILE A 3 -5.01 -15.76 -11.34
CA ILE A 3 -3.97 -16.79 -11.20
C ILE A 3 -2.78 -16.31 -10.33
N ASP A 4 -2.65 -15.02 -10.02
CA ASP A 4 -1.47 -14.43 -9.38
C ASP A 4 -1.83 -13.43 -8.28
N SER A 5 -2.55 -13.86 -7.25
CA SER A 5 -3.10 -12.88 -6.31
C SER A 5 -2.48 -12.92 -4.92
N ILE A 6 -1.16 -12.73 -4.84
CA ILE A 6 -0.49 -12.46 -3.56
C ILE A 6 -0.59 -10.99 -3.18
N TYR A 7 -0.42 -10.74 -1.89
CA TYR A 7 -0.03 -9.45 -1.32
C TYR A 7 1.22 -9.64 -0.45
N LEU A 8 1.86 -8.56 -0.03
CA LEU A 8 2.99 -8.59 0.89
C LEU A 8 2.49 -8.22 2.30
N THR A 9 2.77 -9.07 3.29
CA THR A 9 2.47 -8.78 4.70
C THR A 9 3.33 -7.63 5.22
N LYS A 10 3.08 -7.16 6.44
CA LYS A 10 3.94 -6.14 7.07
C LYS A 10 5.38 -6.62 7.19
N GLU A 11 5.57 -7.88 7.62
CA GLU A 11 6.90 -8.50 7.74
C GLU A 11 7.60 -8.63 6.38
N ASP A 12 6.86 -8.97 5.32
CA ASP A 12 7.41 -9.01 3.96
C ASP A 12 7.89 -7.64 3.50
N LEU A 13 7.09 -6.60 3.78
CA LEU A 13 7.45 -5.22 3.44
C LEU A 13 8.67 -4.75 4.22
N GLU A 14 8.77 -5.08 5.50
CA GLU A 14 9.95 -4.77 6.31
C GLU A 14 11.21 -5.43 5.73
N LYS A 15 11.15 -6.72 5.40
CA LYS A 15 12.25 -7.43 4.75
C LYS A 15 12.60 -6.79 3.41
N PHE A 16 11.60 -6.47 2.60
CA PHE A 16 11.76 -5.88 1.28
C PHE A 16 12.39 -4.48 1.33
N GLN A 17 12.00 -3.64 2.29
CA GLN A 17 12.56 -2.31 2.48
C GLN A 17 13.99 -2.33 3.00
N ASN A 18 14.34 -3.30 3.86
CA ASN A 18 15.62 -3.40 4.54
C ASN A 18 16.67 -4.21 3.75
N VAL A 19 16.40 -4.56 2.48
CA VAL A 19 17.40 -5.22 1.64
C VAL A 19 18.64 -4.34 1.49
N ASP A 20 19.82 -4.97 1.65
CA ASP A 20 21.11 -4.33 1.40
C ASP A 20 21.27 -3.99 -0.09
N MET A 21 21.00 -2.74 -0.46
CA MET A 21 21.08 -2.26 -1.84
C MET A 21 22.51 -2.14 -2.37
N THR A 22 23.54 -2.21 -1.51
CA THR A 22 24.94 -2.13 -1.96
C THR A 22 25.35 -3.32 -2.86
N LYS A 23 24.63 -4.44 -2.75
CA LYS A 23 24.82 -5.65 -3.56
C LYS A 23 24.00 -5.66 -4.87
N LEU A 24 23.20 -4.62 -5.10
CA LEU A 24 22.30 -4.48 -6.23
C LEU A 24 22.67 -3.22 -7.04
N SER A 25 22.17 -3.12 -8.27
CA SER A 25 22.40 -1.91 -9.06
C SER A 25 21.55 -0.73 -8.55
N PRO A 26 21.98 0.52 -8.80
CA PRO A 26 21.21 1.72 -8.38
C PRO A 26 19.75 1.73 -8.86
N GLY A 27 19.47 1.11 -10.02
CA GLY A 27 18.12 0.98 -10.54
C GLY A 27 17.18 0.13 -9.67
N HIS A 28 17.72 -0.80 -8.87
CA HIS A 28 16.90 -1.59 -7.92
C HIS A 28 16.37 -0.71 -6.80
N GLU A 29 17.18 0.21 -6.27
CA GLU A 29 16.72 1.13 -5.23
C GLU A 29 15.58 2.02 -5.74
N ILE A 30 15.71 2.55 -6.95
CA ILE A 30 14.64 3.33 -7.60
C ILE A 30 13.38 2.48 -7.77
N ALA A 31 13.51 1.24 -8.26
CA ALA A 31 12.37 0.35 -8.44
C ALA A 31 11.70 -0.03 -7.12
N ARG A 32 12.48 -0.24 -6.03
CA ARG A 32 11.96 -0.45 -4.68
C ARG A 32 11.11 0.74 -4.26
N ASP A 33 11.66 1.93 -4.36
CA ASP A 33 11.00 3.15 -3.90
C ASP A 33 9.72 3.43 -4.71
N ILE A 34 9.75 3.24 -6.05
CA ILE A 34 8.55 3.29 -6.91
C ILE A 34 7.50 2.26 -6.46
N PHE A 35 7.91 1.02 -6.21
CA PHE A 35 6.99 -0.03 -5.75
C PHE A 35 6.37 0.31 -4.39
N MET A 36 7.17 0.83 -3.46
CA MET A 36 6.67 1.26 -2.14
C MET A 36 5.69 2.44 -2.23
N VAL A 37 5.93 3.40 -3.13
CA VAL A 37 4.93 4.44 -3.44
C VAL A 37 3.62 3.80 -3.92
N GLY A 38 3.72 2.77 -4.78
CA GLY A 38 2.55 1.99 -5.21
C GLY A 38 1.81 1.29 -4.06
N VAL A 39 2.54 0.75 -3.07
CA VAL A 39 1.96 0.14 -1.85
C VAL A 39 1.23 1.19 -1.02
N TRP A 40 1.91 2.30 -0.68
CA TRP A 40 1.35 3.33 0.21
C TRP A 40 0.21 4.13 -0.42
N THR A 41 0.18 4.25 -1.74
CA THR A 41 -0.91 4.93 -2.45
C THR A 41 -2.03 3.99 -2.88
N ALA A 42 -1.76 2.70 -2.97
CA ALA A 42 -2.64 1.69 -3.55
C ALA A 42 -3.15 2.06 -4.96
N GLN A 43 -2.36 2.83 -5.73
CA GLN A 43 -2.69 3.20 -7.11
C GLN A 43 -2.19 2.15 -8.12
N ARG A 44 -2.54 2.32 -9.41
CA ARG A 44 -1.99 1.53 -10.51
C ARG A 44 -0.62 2.05 -10.89
N VAL A 45 0.23 1.19 -11.46
CA VAL A 45 1.57 1.60 -11.91
C VAL A 45 1.53 2.78 -12.88
N SER A 46 0.56 2.83 -13.77
CA SER A 46 0.34 3.97 -14.67
C SER A 46 0.15 5.30 -13.93
N ASP A 47 -0.29 5.25 -12.69
CA ASP A 47 -0.56 6.43 -11.87
C ASP A 47 0.59 6.68 -10.89
N TYR A 48 0.99 5.69 -10.07
CA TYR A 48 2.04 5.91 -9.06
C TYR A 48 3.46 6.08 -9.62
N ASN A 49 3.74 5.56 -10.81
CA ASN A 49 5.04 5.70 -11.50
C ASN A 49 5.22 7.08 -12.20
N ASN A 50 4.28 8.00 -11.98
CA ASN A 50 4.29 9.32 -12.63
C ASN A 50 3.96 10.46 -11.63
N ILE A 51 4.04 10.22 -10.33
CA ILE A 51 3.76 11.24 -9.32
C ILE A 51 4.84 12.33 -9.39
N GLY A 52 4.40 13.56 -9.56
CA GLY A 52 5.23 14.74 -9.62
C GLY A 52 4.83 15.81 -8.62
N ARG A 53 5.57 16.93 -8.62
CA ARG A 53 5.33 18.04 -7.69
C ARG A 53 3.92 18.62 -7.79
N ASP A 54 3.37 18.67 -8.99
CA ASP A 54 2.04 19.22 -9.26
C ASP A 54 0.91 18.39 -8.64
N ASP A 55 1.19 17.12 -8.30
CA ASP A 55 0.25 16.24 -7.63
C ASP A 55 0.24 16.45 -6.11
N ILE A 56 1.22 17.17 -5.55
CA ILE A 56 1.43 17.30 -4.10
C ILE A 56 0.82 18.59 -3.57
N GLN A 57 0.05 18.45 -2.50
CA GLN A 57 -0.56 19.57 -1.79
C GLN A 57 -0.37 19.42 -0.29
N THR A 58 -0.14 20.53 0.42
CA THR A 58 -0.20 20.56 1.88
C THR A 58 -1.53 21.17 2.31
N LEU A 59 -2.26 20.43 3.14
CA LEU A 59 -3.52 20.86 3.74
C LEU A 59 -3.31 21.15 5.23
N THR A 60 -3.88 22.25 5.70
CA THR A 60 -3.98 22.56 7.12
C THR A 60 -5.29 22.04 7.67
N ILE A 61 -5.23 21.01 8.51
CA ILE A 61 -6.42 20.40 9.15
C ILE A 61 -6.53 20.93 10.58
N ARG A 62 -7.73 21.42 10.94
CA ARG A 62 -8.07 21.78 12.30
C ARG A 62 -8.97 20.68 12.87
N SER A 63 -8.62 20.20 14.05
CA SER A 63 -9.41 19.24 14.80
C SER A 63 -9.59 19.70 16.24
N ILE A 64 -10.70 19.33 16.84
CA ILE A 64 -10.93 19.51 18.28
C ILE A 64 -10.50 18.22 18.95
N VAL A 65 -9.64 18.30 19.95
CA VAL A 65 -9.20 17.19 20.78
C VAL A 65 -9.53 17.50 22.23
N ASP A 66 -9.98 16.50 22.97
CA ASP A 66 -10.19 16.63 24.41
C ASP A 66 -8.86 16.37 25.13
N GLU A 67 -8.35 17.40 25.82
CA GLU A 67 -7.16 17.26 26.69
C GLU A 67 -7.59 17.29 28.16
N PRO A 68 -6.85 16.65 29.08
CA PRO A 68 -7.10 16.78 30.50
C PRO A 68 -7.09 18.26 30.94
N ASP A 69 -8.09 18.65 31.71
CA ASP A 69 -8.15 20.01 32.27
C ASP A 69 -7.05 20.15 33.36
N PRO A 70 -6.06 21.05 33.18
CA PRO A 70 -4.99 21.21 34.15
C PRO A 70 -5.45 21.76 35.51
N GLU A 71 -6.62 22.41 35.56
CA GLU A 71 -7.18 23.02 36.75
C GLU A 71 -8.22 22.13 37.46
N ASN A 72 -8.76 21.11 36.74
CA ASN A 72 -9.81 20.24 37.29
C ASN A 72 -9.52 18.76 37.00
N VAL A 73 -9.02 18.04 37.99
CA VAL A 73 -8.73 16.61 37.89
C VAL A 73 -9.99 15.82 37.52
N GLY A 74 -9.89 15.02 36.45
CA GLY A 74 -10.98 14.18 35.92
C GLY A 74 -11.92 14.88 34.93
N LYS A 75 -11.66 16.14 34.58
CA LYS A 75 -12.36 16.84 33.49
C LYS A 75 -11.47 16.97 32.24
N THR A 76 -12.08 17.19 31.11
CA THR A 76 -11.41 17.48 29.84
C THR A 76 -11.82 18.84 29.30
N ILE A 77 -10.90 19.52 28.61
CA ILE A 77 -11.16 20.75 27.88
C ILE A 77 -10.95 20.52 26.40
N ALA A 78 -11.86 21.08 25.58
CA ALA A 78 -11.75 21.03 24.13
C ALA A 78 -10.65 21.98 23.65
N LYS A 79 -9.65 21.44 22.93
CA LYS A 79 -8.56 22.22 22.36
C LYS A 79 -8.53 22.09 20.84
N ILE A 80 -8.38 23.23 20.17
CA ILE A 80 -8.19 23.22 18.71
C ILE A 80 -6.72 22.90 18.42
N VAL A 81 -6.48 21.78 17.74
CA VAL A 81 -5.17 21.39 17.24
C VAL A 81 -5.14 21.57 15.73
N THR A 82 -4.08 22.22 15.27
CA THR A 82 -3.83 22.42 13.84
C THR A 82 -2.66 21.55 13.41
N ARG A 83 -2.82 20.79 12.35
CA ARG A 83 -1.76 19.95 11.76
C ARG A 83 -1.71 20.10 10.25
N GLU A 84 -0.50 20.03 9.71
CA GLU A 84 -0.29 19.95 8.27
C GLU A 84 -0.30 18.50 7.81
N VAL A 85 -1.01 18.25 6.71
CA VAL A 85 -1.08 16.93 6.08
C VAL A 85 -0.69 17.09 4.61
N THR A 86 0.35 16.39 4.21
CA THR A 86 0.72 16.27 2.79
C THR A 86 -0.24 15.31 2.10
N VAL A 87 -0.77 15.69 0.96
CA VAL A 87 -1.75 14.93 0.18
C VAL A 87 -1.27 14.81 -1.26
N ILE A 88 -1.43 13.64 -1.84
CA ILE A 88 -1.22 13.39 -3.27
C ILE A 88 -2.58 13.40 -3.96
N ASN A 89 -2.75 14.27 -4.95
CA ASN A 89 -3.95 14.37 -5.77
C ASN A 89 -3.69 13.71 -7.13
N ILE A 90 -4.38 12.61 -7.42
CA ILE A 90 -4.20 11.87 -8.68
C ILE A 90 -5.50 11.86 -9.46
N ARG A 91 -5.40 12.13 -10.76
CA ARG A 91 -6.45 11.78 -11.72
C ARG A 91 -6.05 10.48 -12.43
N GLN A 92 -6.70 9.37 -12.04
CA GLN A 92 -6.35 8.04 -12.54
C GLN A 92 -6.47 7.95 -14.06
N LYS A 93 -5.41 7.50 -14.74
CA LYS A 93 -5.36 7.38 -16.20
C LYS A 93 -6.43 6.45 -16.77
N LYS A 94 -6.67 5.31 -16.10
CA LYS A 94 -7.62 4.29 -16.60
C LYS A 94 -9.08 4.65 -16.39
N THR A 95 -9.43 5.33 -15.31
CA THR A 95 -10.84 5.55 -14.90
C THR A 95 -11.25 7.01 -14.92
N GLY A 96 -10.30 7.95 -14.98
CA GLY A 96 -10.53 9.38 -14.83
C GLY A 96 -10.93 9.79 -13.41
N ALA A 97 -11.02 8.86 -12.45
CA ALA A 97 -11.37 9.14 -11.07
C ALA A 97 -10.32 10.06 -10.43
N LYS A 98 -10.79 11.05 -9.67
CA LYS A 98 -9.93 11.91 -8.85
C LYS A 98 -9.86 11.31 -7.46
N VAL A 99 -8.65 11.12 -6.95
CA VAL A 99 -8.37 10.62 -5.62
C VAL A 99 -7.42 11.57 -4.89
N ALA A 100 -7.61 11.70 -3.58
CA ALA A 100 -6.74 12.46 -2.69
C ALA A 100 -6.21 11.48 -1.63
N ILE A 101 -4.90 11.32 -1.54
CA ILE A 101 -4.24 10.30 -0.74
C ILE A 101 -3.39 10.99 0.32
N PRO A 102 -3.71 10.85 1.61
CA PRO A 102 -2.86 11.36 2.67
C PRO A 102 -1.51 10.64 2.69
N CYS A 103 -0.43 11.38 2.79
CA CYS A 103 0.91 10.80 2.89
C CYS A 103 1.18 10.33 4.32
N SER A 104 1.52 9.04 4.47
CA SER A 104 2.19 8.55 5.67
C SER A 104 3.61 9.12 5.77
N SER A 105 4.24 9.02 6.94
CA SER A 105 5.64 9.41 7.13
C SER A 105 6.58 8.69 6.17
N ASP A 106 6.37 7.40 5.94
CA ASP A 106 7.19 6.60 5.03
C ASP A 106 7.04 7.02 3.58
N LEU A 107 5.81 7.25 3.14
CA LEU A 107 5.54 7.75 1.79
C LEU A 107 6.17 9.13 1.59
N LYS A 108 6.00 10.03 2.56
CA LYS A 108 6.58 11.38 2.52
C LYS A 108 8.10 11.33 2.44
N ARG A 109 8.77 10.48 3.23
CA ARG A 109 10.23 10.29 3.17
C ARG A 109 10.72 9.87 1.79
N ILE A 110 10.01 8.96 1.11
CA ILE A 110 10.36 8.56 -0.26
C ILE A 110 10.18 9.74 -1.23
N LEU A 111 9.07 10.46 -1.14
CA LEU A 111 8.82 11.61 -2.00
C LEU A 111 9.87 12.73 -1.80
N GLU A 112 10.25 13.01 -0.56
CA GLU A 112 11.29 13.99 -0.22
C GLU A 112 12.66 13.61 -0.77
N LYS A 113 13.02 12.31 -0.75
CA LYS A 113 14.27 11.79 -1.33
C LYS A 113 14.40 12.17 -2.81
N TYR A 114 13.30 12.24 -3.55
CA TYR A 114 13.25 12.59 -4.96
C TYR A 114 12.74 14.02 -5.21
N ASN A 115 12.79 14.90 -4.19
CA ASN A 115 12.27 16.27 -4.29
C ASN A 115 10.84 16.34 -4.84
N PHE A 116 9.99 15.41 -4.43
CA PHE A 116 8.57 15.28 -4.86
C PHE A 116 8.41 15.08 -6.37
N GLN A 117 9.43 14.60 -7.06
CA GLN A 117 9.39 14.22 -8.45
C GLN A 117 9.92 12.81 -8.60
N MET A 118 9.00 11.83 -8.61
CA MET A 118 9.41 10.43 -8.69
C MET A 118 10.12 10.15 -10.02
N PRO A 119 11.24 9.39 -9.99
CA PRO A 119 11.86 8.90 -11.21
C PRO A 119 10.91 7.91 -11.91
N HIS A 120 10.99 7.87 -13.22
CA HIS A 120 10.21 6.95 -14.04
C HIS A 120 11.05 5.75 -14.47
N LEU A 121 10.49 4.55 -14.37
CA LEU A 121 11.04 3.32 -14.93
C LEU A 121 9.94 2.60 -15.75
N GLU A 122 10.35 1.91 -16.80
CA GLU A 122 9.46 1.05 -17.56
C GLU A 122 8.92 -0.10 -16.71
N ASP A 123 7.64 -0.44 -16.86
CA ASP A 123 6.96 -1.48 -16.07
C ASP A 123 7.70 -2.82 -16.06
N GLN A 124 8.30 -3.20 -17.19
CA GLN A 124 9.07 -4.44 -17.31
C GLN A 124 10.34 -4.40 -16.45
N VAL A 125 11.00 -3.24 -16.38
CA VAL A 125 12.20 -3.02 -15.57
C VAL A 125 11.83 -3.08 -14.08
N ILE A 126 10.76 -2.39 -13.69
CA ILE A 126 10.24 -2.45 -12.32
C ILE A 126 9.95 -3.90 -11.95
N ASN A 127 9.19 -4.64 -12.77
CA ASN A 127 8.81 -6.03 -12.50
C ASN A 127 10.02 -6.98 -12.35
N ARG A 128 11.09 -6.76 -13.09
CA ARG A 128 12.34 -7.52 -12.93
C ARG A 128 13.01 -7.20 -11.61
N TYR A 129 13.24 -5.92 -11.35
CA TYR A 129 13.98 -5.48 -10.17
C TYR A 129 13.27 -5.78 -8.85
N ILE A 130 11.94 -5.63 -8.76
CA ILE A 130 11.21 -5.98 -7.53
C ILE A 130 11.24 -7.48 -7.23
N LYS A 131 11.36 -8.35 -8.24
CA LYS A 131 11.58 -9.79 -8.02
C LYS A 131 12.98 -10.07 -7.51
N ASP A 132 13.99 -9.42 -8.04
CA ASP A 132 15.37 -9.55 -7.56
C ASP A 132 15.47 -9.08 -6.10
N ILE A 133 14.82 -7.97 -5.76
CA ILE A 133 14.73 -7.45 -4.38
C ILE A 133 13.96 -8.44 -3.49
N GLY A 134 12.83 -8.96 -3.94
CA GLY A 134 12.05 -9.96 -3.20
C GLY A 134 12.84 -11.23 -2.89
N LYS A 135 13.68 -11.68 -3.86
CA LYS A 135 14.60 -12.78 -3.66
C LYS A 135 15.67 -12.43 -2.63
N ALA A 136 16.29 -11.26 -2.73
CA ALA A 136 17.30 -10.79 -1.78
C ALA A 136 16.73 -10.56 -0.37
N ALA A 137 15.42 -10.18 -0.28
CA ALA A 137 14.66 -10.07 0.98
C ALA A 137 14.34 -11.43 1.62
N GLY A 138 14.63 -12.54 0.93
CA GLY A 138 14.33 -13.88 1.43
C GLY A 138 12.86 -14.28 1.32
N LEU A 139 12.06 -13.65 0.43
CA LEU A 139 10.66 -14.00 0.20
C LEU A 139 10.56 -15.27 -0.66
N THR A 140 11.06 -16.38 -0.12
CA THR A 140 11.22 -17.66 -0.82
C THR A 140 10.19 -18.72 -0.43
N GLU A 141 9.25 -18.39 0.45
CA GLU A 141 8.15 -19.28 0.80
C GLU A 141 7.38 -19.72 -0.45
N ILE A 142 6.92 -20.98 -0.43
CA ILE A 142 6.18 -21.58 -1.54
C ILE A 142 4.72 -21.20 -1.44
N VAL A 143 4.20 -20.63 -2.53
CA VAL A 143 2.78 -20.34 -2.73
C VAL A 143 2.27 -21.24 -3.84
N ASN A 144 1.22 -22.00 -3.57
CA ASN A 144 0.56 -22.81 -4.59
C ASN A 144 -0.36 -21.92 -5.44
N ILE A 145 -0.03 -21.77 -6.71
CA ILE A 145 -0.85 -21.04 -7.66
C ILE A 145 -1.54 -22.02 -8.60
N VAL A 146 -2.81 -21.75 -8.93
CA VAL A 146 -3.57 -22.55 -9.90
C VAL A 146 -3.31 -22.02 -11.30
N LYS A 147 -2.74 -22.83 -12.17
CA LYS A 147 -2.57 -22.53 -13.59
C LYS A 147 -3.53 -23.39 -14.42
N THR A 148 -4.27 -22.74 -15.33
CA THR A 148 -5.11 -23.42 -16.29
C THR A 148 -4.33 -23.65 -17.60
N ASN A 149 -4.13 -24.89 -17.97
CA ASN A 149 -3.50 -25.25 -19.23
C ASN A 149 -4.40 -26.25 -19.98
N GLY A 150 -4.87 -25.87 -21.17
CA GLY A 150 -5.75 -26.73 -21.97
C GLY A 150 -7.09 -27.08 -21.32
N GLY A 151 -7.60 -26.26 -20.38
CA GLY A 151 -8.85 -26.50 -19.64
C GLY A 151 -8.67 -27.31 -18.35
N GLU A 152 -7.49 -27.82 -18.06
CA GLU A 152 -7.15 -28.45 -16.77
C GLU A 152 -6.51 -27.46 -15.82
N GLU A 153 -7.00 -27.42 -14.57
CA GLU A 153 -6.40 -26.65 -13.49
C GLU A 153 -5.33 -27.49 -12.78
N LYS A 154 -4.11 -26.95 -12.67
CA LYS A 154 -3.01 -27.58 -11.93
C LYS A 154 -2.42 -26.61 -10.92
N GLU A 155 -2.23 -27.07 -9.70
CA GLU A 155 -1.46 -26.36 -8.70
C GLU A 155 0.03 -26.40 -9.04
N VAL A 156 0.65 -25.22 -9.03
CA VAL A 156 2.08 -25.08 -9.32
C VAL A 156 2.74 -24.37 -8.12
N PRO A 157 3.60 -25.09 -7.37
CA PRO A 157 4.36 -24.48 -6.28
C PRO A 157 5.31 -23.43 -6.85
N THR A 158 5.20 -22.20 -6.35
CA THR A 158 5.97 -21.07 -6.86
C THR A 158 6.50 -20.25 -5.69
N GLU A 159 7.76 -19.87 -5.71
CA GLU A 159 8.36 -18.99 -4.69
C GLU A 159 7.70 -17.60 -4.74
N LYS A 160 7.36 -17.04 -3.60
CA LYS A 160 6.60 -15.79 -3.45
C LYS A 160 7.23 -14.62 -4.21
N TYR A 161 8.56 -14.46 -4.17
CA TYR A 161 9.22 -13.38 -4.90
C TYR A 161 8.97 -13.41 -6.42
N LYS A 162 8.77 -14.59 -7.02
CA LYS A 162 8.45 -14.74 -8.45
C LYS A 162 7.06 -14.22 -8.81
N LEU A 163 6.17 -14.14 -7.83
CA LEU A 163 4.79 -13.67 -7.96
C LEU A 163 4.66 -12.16 -7.75
N ILE A 164 5.71 -11.50 -7.27
CA ILE A 164 5.70 -10.04 -7.07
C ILE A 164 5.74 -9.35 -8.44
N HIS A 165 4.80 -8.43 -8.65
CA HIS A 165 4.75 -7.55 -9.82
C HIS A 165 4.13 -6.20 -9.45
N THR A 166 4.15 -5.24 -10.36
CA THR A 166 3.67 -3.87 -10.10
C THR A 166 2.26 -3.80 -9.53
N HIS A 167 1.38 -4.72 -9.93
CA HIS A 167 0.00 -4.78 -9.42
C HIS A 167 -0.10 -5.32 -7.99
N THR A 168 0.90 -6.08 -7.54
CA THR A 168 1.01 -6.54 -6.14
C THR A 168 1.07 -5.36 -5.18
N ALA A 169 1.71 -4.25 -5.56
CA ALA A 169 1.73 -3.03 -4.74
C ALA A 169 0.32 -2.55 -4.39
N ARG A 170 -0.57 -2.45 -5.39
CA ARG A 170 -1.94 -1.99 -5.18
C ARG A 170 -2.76 -2.97 -4.33
N ARG A 171 -2.58 -4.29 -4.53
CA ARG A 171 -3.23 -5.32 -3.70
C ARG A 171 -2.74 -5.22 -2.25
N THR A 172 -1.45 -5.11 -2.07
CA THR A 172 -0.83 -4.94 -0.74
C THR A 172 -1.40 -3.73 -0.03
N GLY A 173 -1.37 -2.55 -0.66
CA GLY A 173 -1.91 -1.33 -0.06
C GLY A 173 -3.39 -1.46 0.32
N ALA A 174 -4.23 -1.98 -0.59
CA ALA A 174 -5.66 -2.17 -0.32
C ALA A 174 -5.91 -3.18 0.82
N THR A 175 -5.15 -4.28 0.87
CA THR A 175 -5.26 -5.30 1.92
C THR A 175 -4.81 -4.75 3.27
N LEU A 176 -3.68 -4.03 3.33
CA LEU A 176 -3.18 -3.45 4.57
C LEU A 176 -4.10 -2.35 5.11
N MET A 177 -4.67 -1.50 4.26
CA MET A 177 -5.70 -0.54 4.67
C MET A 177 -6.92 -1.25 5.27
N TYR A 178 -7.37 -2.34 4.66
CA TYR A 178 -8.47 -3.14 5.18
C TYR A 178 -8.12 -3.79 6.53
N LEU A 179 -6.94 -4.39 6.66
CA LEU A 179 -6.48 -5.04 7.90
C LEU A 179 -6.25 -4.01 9.03
N SER A 180 -5.84 -2.78 8.71
CA SER A 180 -5.74 -1.70 9.70
C SER A 180 -7.10 -1.22 10.26
N GLY A 181 -8.20 -1.81 9.80
CA GLY A 181 -9.55 -1.44 10.24
C GLY A 181 -10.13 -0.20 9.54
N MET A 182 -9.50 0.30 8.48
CA MET A 182 -10.04 1.41 7.69
C MET A 182 -11.39 1.02 7.07
N ASP A 183 -12.33 1.96 7.06
CA ASP A 183 -13.64 1.74 6.46
C ASP A 183 -13.55 1.48 4.95
N VAL A 184 -14.37 0.55 4.45
CA VAL A 184 -14.36 0.15 3.03
C VAL A 184 -14.63 1.32 2.09
N TYR A 185 -15.48 2.27 2.47
CA TYR A 185 -15.78 3.44 1.64
C TYR A 185 -14.62 4.43 1.63
N ASP A 186 -13.85 4.55 2.73
CA ASP A 186 -12.64 5.35 2.78
C ASP A 186 -11.55 4.73 1.90
N ILE A 187 -11.38 3.40 1.95
CA ILE A 187 -10.46 2.70 1.05
C ILE A 187 -10.84 2.92 -0.42
N ILE A 188 -12.13 2.89 -0.75
CA ILE A 188 -12.62 3.19 -2.10
C ILE A 188 -12.26 4.61 -2.53
N LYS A 189 -12.40 5.60 -1.66
CA LYS A 189 -12.03 6.99 -1.94
C LYS A 189 -10.54 7.15 -2.23
N ILE A 190 -9.68 6.46 -1.47
CA ILE A 190 -8.23 6.48 -1.66
C ILE A 190 -7.84 5.73 -2.94
N THR A 191 -8.38 4.52 -3.12
CA THR A 191 -7.96 3.63 -4.22
C THR A 191 -8.64 3.93 -5.55
N GLY A 192 -9.75 4.67 -5.55
CA GLY A 192 -10.54 4.98 -6.75
C GLY A 192 -11.26 3.77 -7.34
N HIS A 193 -11.63 2.78 -6.52
CA HIS A 193 -12.53 1.70 -6.96
C HIS A 193 -13.97 2.22 -7.09
N THR A 194 -14.72 1.65 -8.02
CA THR A 194 -16.10 2.08 -8.30
C THR A 194 -17.12 1.50 -7.34
N SER A 195 -16.77 0.43 -6.63
CA SER A 195 -17.67 -0.22 -5.68
C SER A 195 -16.92 -1.11 -4.68
N PRO A 196 -17.55 -1.48 -3.54
CA PRO A 196 -17.01 -2.47 -2.60
C PRO A 196 -16.75 -3.83 -3.25
N VAL A 197 -17.59 -4.25 -4.21
CA VAL A 197 -17.42 -5.51 -4.94
C VAL A 197 -16.12 -5.52 -5.76
N MET A 198 -15.78 -4.38 -6.37
CA MET A 198 -14.52 -4.24 -7.11
C MET A 198 -13.32 -4.20 -6.17
N LEU A 199 -13.41 -3.49 -5.03
CA LEU A 199 -12.35 -3.47 -4.04
C LEU A 199 -12.09 -4.86 -3.45
N ARG A 200 -13.12 -5.65 -3.17
CA ARG A 200 -13.00 -7.01 -2.60
C ARG A 200 -12.07 -7.91 -3.42
N LYS A 201 -11.98 -7.73 -4.73
CA LYS A 201 -11.05 -8.50 -5.58
C LYS A 201 -9.57 -8.21 -5.27
N TYR A 202 -9.29 -7.06 -4.67
CA TYR A 202 -7.94 -6.62 -4.32
C TYR A 202 -7.55 -6.96 -2.88
N ILE A 203 -8.52 -7.10 -1.97
CA ILE A 203 -8.28 -7.53 -0.59
C ILE A 203 -7.97 -9.01 -0.61
N LYS A 204 -6.79 -9.40 -0.13
CA LYS A 204 -6.26 -10.76 -0.13
C LYS A 204 -5.98 -11.29 1.29
N ALA A 205 -6.55 -10.63 2.29
CA ALA A 205 -6.52 -11.10 3.67
C ALA A 205 -7.14 -12.50 3.76
N ASP A 206 -6.49 -13.40 4.47
CA ASP A 206 -7.03 -14.71 4.79
C ASP A 206 -8.04 -14.67 5.95
N GLU A 207 -8.61 -15.82 6.29
CA GLU A 207 -9.64 -15.91 7.32
C GLU A 207 -9.09 -15.59 8.72
N LEU A 208 -7.85 -15.98 9.02
CA LEU A 208 -7.22 -15.74 10.32
C LEU A 208 -6.90 -14.26 10.50
N GLU A 209 -6.33 -13.62 9.49
CA GLU A 209 -6.06 -12.18 9.48
C GLU A 209 -7.34 -11.36 9.67
N VAL A 210 -8.46 -11.82 9.08
CA VAL A 210 -9.77 -11.19 9.29
C VAL A 210 -10.27 -11.38 10.71
N VAL A 211 -10.09 -12.55 11.32
CA VAL A 211 -10.45 -12.82 12.71
C VAL A 211 -9.63 -11.94 13.64
N GLU A 212 -8.31 -11.88 13.49
CA GLU A 212 -7.43 -11.00 14.27
C GLU A 212 -7.90 -9.54 14.21
N LYS A 213 -8.10 -9.01 13.00
CA LYS A 213 -8.62 -7.65 12.79
C LYS A 213 -9.94 -7.41 13.53
N ILE A 214 -10.87 -8.36 13.47
CA ILE A 214 -12.19 -8.21 14.09
C ILE A 214 -12.05 -8.20 15.62
N THR A 215 -11.24 -9.10 16.18
CA THR A 215 -10.99 -9.20 17.62
C THR A 215 -10.32 -7.94 18.15
N GLU A 216 -9.32 -7.40 17.47
CA GLU A 216 -8.66 -6.16 17.88
C GLU A 216 -9.58 -4.92 17.81
N LYS A 217 -10.47 -4.89 16.84
CA LYS A 217 -11.31 -3.71 16.57
C LYS A 217 -12.56 -3.65 17.41
N TYR A 218 -13.17 -4.78 17.73
CA TYR A 218 -14.50 -4.83 18.31
C TYR A 218 -14.50 -5.55 19.68
N LYS A 219 -14.80 -4.83 20.76
CA LYS A 219 -14.95 -5.36 22.13
C LYS A 219 -16.06 -6.40 22.29
N TYR A 220 -16.81 -6.68 21.24
CA TYR A 220 -17.89 -7.69 21.26
C TYR A 220 -17.34 -9.11 21.51
N PHE A 221 -16.08 -9.36 21.19
CA PHE A 221 -15.43 -10.67 21.29
C PHE A 221 -14.48 -10.79 22.50
N ASP A 222 -14.44 -9.77 23.39
CA ASP A 222 -13.65 -9.76 24.62
C ASP A 222 -14.29 -10.60 25.74
#